data_84fbf5778c61d0cb3c28d8b38be9aaac
#
_entry.id   84fbf5778c61d0cb3c28d8b38be9aaac
#
_cell.length_a   1.000
_cell.length_b   1.000
_cell.length_c   1.000
_cell.angle_alpha   90.00
_cell.angle_beta   90.00
_cell.angle_gamma   90.00
#
_symmetry.space_group_name_H-M   'P 1'
#
loop_
_entity.id
_entity.type
_entity.pdbx_description
1 polymer ?
#
loop_
_entity_poly.entity_id
_entity_poly.type
_entity_poly.pdbx_seq_one_letter_code
_entity_poly.pdbx_strand_id
1 'polypeptide(L)'
;VSISTNSKPRSTDDEIDLIPLLLALWSSKKTVIATTVAGAAVSFAINATAPEQWTASTYITKSSLYSLYKAVKDNDASAQANTPPQETELYSSIQNDMFYTAMGVMAAQSVNVKETAPKTGKNEAILYIASATATTEALARSQLKSALDTANTDAIALNLPALASDNNVRAFNALDDVKAANTRPSKKFTFLGGFLGLILGSLFVISRFLIQQHQHARRT
;
A
#
# COMPACT_ATOMS: atom_id res chain seq x y z
N VAL A 1 -1.86 41.59 70.37
CA VAL A 1 -1.61 41.56 68.94
C VAL A 1 -2.18 40.25 68.40
N SER A 2 -3.42 40.34 67.85
CA SER A 2 -4.07 39.18 67.21
C SER A 2 -3.74 39.15 65.74
N ILE A 3 -2.99 38.17 65.34
CA ILE A 3 -2.71 37.91 63.93
C ILE A 3 -3.84 37.00 63.39
N SER A 4 -4.80 37.61 62.69
CA SER A 4 -5.82 36.89 61.91
C SER A 4 -5.21 36.37 60.64
N THR A 5 -4.86 35.12 60.59
CA THR A 5 -4.49 34.40 59.34
C THR A 5 -5.77 33.97 58.60
N ASN A 6 -6.25 34.88 57.74
CA ASN A 6 -7.35 34.56 56.82
C ASN A 6 -6.76 33.78 55.65
N SER A 7 -6.62 32.49 55.79
CA SER A 7 -6.29 31.59 54.67
C SER A 7 -7.58 31.33 53.86
N LYS A 8 -7.72 32.11 52.79
CA LYS A 8 -8.70 31.90 51.74
C LYS A 8 -8.50 30.47 51.18
N PRO A 9 -9.52 29.61 51.20
CA PRO A 9 -9.37 28.30 50.57
C PRO A 9 -9.12 28.50 49.08
N ARG A 10 -7.99 27.96 48.63
CA ARG A 10 -7.66 27.88 47.21
C ARG A 10 -8.75 27.02 46.56
N SER A 11 -9.52 27.60 45.68
CA SER A 11 -10.47 26.87 44.82
C SER A 11 -9.70 25.89 43.98
N THR A 12 -9.84 24.62 44.27
CA THR A 12 -9.38 23.48 43.48
C THR A 12 -10.38 23.20 42.34
N ASP A 13 -10.80 24.28 41.63
CA ASP A 13 -11.89 24.18 40.65
C ASP A 13 -11.49 23.74 39.24
N ASP A 14 -10.21 23.39 39.02
CA ASP A 14 -9.73 23.01 37.69
C ASP A 14 -9.17 21.57 37.61
N GLU A 15 -9.22 20.79 38.66
CA GLU A 15 -8.86 19.38 38.56
C GLU A 15 -10.08 18.56 38.12
N ILE A 16 -10.08 18.12 36.86
CA ILE A 16 -11.05 17.14 36.37
C ILE A 16 -10.78 15.84 37.12
N ASP A 17 -11.65 15.54 38.10
CA ASP A 17 -11.56 14.29 38.84
C ASP A 17 -11.88 13.11 37.87
N LEU A 18 -10.86 12.36 37.52
CA LEU A 18 -10.95 11.23 36.56
C LEU A 18 -11.69 10.03 37.19
N ILE A 19 -11.77 9.95 38.51
CA ILE A 19 -12.37 8.81 39.21
C ILE A 19 -13.88 8.71 38.96
N PRO A 20 -14.69 9.78 39.10
CA PRO A 20 -16.11 9.75 38.76
C PRO A 20 -16.37 9.44 37.28
N LEU A 21 -15.51 9.93 36.37
CA LEU A 21 -15.58 9.61 34.94
C LEU A 21 -15.36 8.12 34.66
N LEU A 22 -14.36 7.52 35.33
CA LEU A 22 -14.09 6.10 35.20
C LEU A 22 -15.23 5.24 35.76
N LEU A 23 -15.80 5.64 36.91
CA LEU A 23 -16.96 4.99 37.50
C LEU A 23 -18.23 5.12 36.63
N ALA A 24 -18.45 6.28 36.00
CA ALA A 24 -19.55 6.49 35.05
C ALA A 24 -19.39 5.58 33.82
N LEU A 25 -18.17 5.43 33.30
CA LEU A 25 -17.86 4.50 32.21
C LEU A 25 -18.14 3.05 32.62
N TRP A 26 -17.70 2.66 33.82
CA TRP A 26 -17.92 1.31 34.36
C TRP A 26 -19.39 1.00 34.59
N SER A 27 -20.16 1.96 35.15
CA SER A 27 -21.61 1.82 35.36
C SER A 27 -22.38 1.70 34.05
N SER A 28 -21.87 2.33 32.97
CA SER A 28 -22.47 2.34 31.62
C SER A 28 -21.84 1.30 30.68
N LYS A 29 -21.15 0.30 31.21
CA LYS A 29 -20.46 -0.74 30.42
C LYS A 29 -21.34 -1.41 29.35
N LYS A 30 -22.65 -1.59 29.62
CA LYS A 30 -23.61 -2.14 28.64
C LYS A 30 -23.74 -1.24 27.41
N THR A 31 -23.77 0.08 27.61
CA THR A 31 -23.84 1.04 26.49
C THR A 31 -22.57 1.04 25.67
N VAL A 32 -21.40 1.04 26.32
CA VAL A 32 -20.10 0.99 25.64
C VAL A 32 -19.95 -0.31 24.84
N ILE A 33 -20.31 -1.45 25.42
CA ILE A 33 -20.28 -2.75 24.72
C ILE A 33 -21.27 -2.73 23.54
N ALA A 34 -22.48 -2.24 23.72
CA ALA A 34 -23.48 -2.19 22.66
C ALA A 34 -23.02 -1.31 21.47
N THR A 35 -22.42 -0.15 21.75
CA THR A 35 -21.87 0.72 20.68
C THR A 35 -20.66 0.11 19.98
N THR A 36 -19.80 -0.60 20.72
CA THR A 36 -18.66 -1.33 20.15
C THR A 36 -19.14 -2.44 19.21
N VAL A 37 -20.12 -3.23 19.66
CA VAL A 37 -20.71 -4.31 18.85
C VAL A 37 -21.44 -3.74 17.62
N ALA A 38 -22.21 -2.67 17.81
CA ALA A 38 -22.88 -2.00 16.69
C ALA A 38 -21.86 -1.44 15.67
N GLY A 39 -20.81 -0.79 16.14
CA GLY A 39 -19.73 -0.28 15.27
C GLY A 39 -19.04 -1.40 14.49
N ALA A 40 -18.75 -2.52 15.14
CA ALA A 40 -18.19 -3.70 14.50
C ALA A 40 -19.16 -4.31 13.47
N ALA A 41 -20.44 -4.42 13.80
CA ALA A 41 -21.47 -4.99 12.90
C ALA A 41 -21.68 -4.10 11.65
N VAL A 42 -21.77 -2.79 11.81
CA VAL A 42 -21.89 -1.83 10.70
C VAL A 42 -20.65 -1.93 9.80
N SER A 43 -19.46 -1.91 10.38
CA SER A 43 -18.21 -2.02 9.62
C SER A 43 -18.11 -3.36 8.88
N PHE A 44 -18.54 -4.45 9.50
CA PHE A 44 -18.62 -5.76 8.86
C PHE A 44 -19.62 -5.75 7.70
N ALA A 45 -20.82 -5.17 7.86
CA ALA A 45 -21.82 -5.08 6.81
C ALA A 45 -21.32 -4.27 5.60
N ILE A 46 -20.72 -3.10 5.83
CA ILE A 46 -20.10 -2.29 4.77
C ILE A 46 -19.00 -3.09 4.05
N ASN A 47 -18.18 -3.79 4.81
CA ASN A 47 -17.15 -4.62 4.22
C ASN A 47 -17.74 -5.81 3.45
N ALA A 48 -18.83 -6.44 3.90
CA ALA A 48 -19.47 -7.56 3.21
C ALA A 48 -20.10 -7.14 1.86
N THR A 49 -20.58 -5.90 1.75
CA THR A 49 -21.19 -5.38 0.51
C THR A 49 -20.20 -4.75 -0.47
N ALA A 50 -18.98 -4.41 -0.01
CA ALA A 50 -17.98 -3.83 -0.89
C ALA A 50 -17.45 -4.87 -1.91
N PRO A 51 -17.09 -4.49 -3.14
CA PRO A 51 -16.59 -5.42 -4.16
C PRO A 51 -15.28 -6.09 -3.72
N GLU A 52 -15.08 -7.31 -4.16
CA GLU A 52 -13.81 -8.01 -3.93
C GLU A 52 -12.66 -7.29 -4.63
N GLN A 53 -11.49 -7.35 -4.03
CA GLN A 53 -10.25 -6.85 -4.60
C GLN A 53 -9.23 -7.97 -4.71
N TRP A 54 -8.85 -8.25 -5.94
CA TRP A 54 -7.84 -9.24 -6.28
C TRP A 54 -6.60 -8.54 -6.80
N THR A 55 -5.45 -8.84 -6.23
CA THR A 55 -4.16 -8.34 -6.71
C THR A 55 -3.41 -9.49 -7.35
N ALA A 56 -3.14 -9.35 -8.64
CA ALA A 56 -2.22 -10.21 -9.36
C ALA A 56 -0.81 -9.63 -9.25
N SER A 57 0.19 -10.48 -9.08
CA SER A 57 1.59 -10.05 -8.98
C SER A 57 2.54 -11.09 -9.56
N THR A 58 3.68 -10.62 -10.06
CA THR A 58 4.82 -11.43 -10.49
C THR A 58 6.11 -10.70 -10.20
N TYR A 59 7.20 -11.46 -10.04
CA TYR A 59 8.53 -10.91 -9.94
C TYR A 59 9.11 -10.66 -11.31
N ILE A 60 9.71 -9.48 -11.50
CA ILE A 60 10.39 -9.12 -12.75
C ILE A 60 11.81 -8.65 -12.45
N THR A 61 12.71 -8.88 -13.40
CA THR A 61 14.10 -8.41 -13.38
C THR A 61 14.48 -7.87 -14.74
N LYS A 62 15.50 -7.01 -14.81
CA LYS A 62 16.07 -6.55 -16.07
C LYS A 62 16.45 -7.75 -16.92
N SER A 63 16.33 -7.63 -18.24
CA SER A 63 16.74 -8.71 -19.14
C SER A 63 18.25 -8.88 -19.16
N SER A 64 18.72 -10.00 -19.71
CA SER A 64 20.16 -10.25 -19.85
C SER A 64 20.79 -9.36 -20.92
N LEU A 65 21.91 -8.71 -20.60
CA LEU A 65 22.76 -8.01 -21.61
C LEU A 65 23.23 -8.92 -22.70
N TYR A 66 23.41 -10.20 -22.38
CA TYR A 66 23.88 -11.18 -23.36
C TYR A 66 22.87 -11.41 -24.50
N SER A 67 21.57 -11.44 -24.21
CA SER A 67 20.53 -11.59 -25.23
C SER A 67 20.51 -10.40 -26.19
N LEU A 68 20.65 -9.18 -25.67
CA LEU A 68 20.75 -7.98 -26.48
C LEU A 68 22.02 -7.98 -27.34
N TYR A 69 23.18 -8.27 -26.75
CA TYR A 69 24.45 -8.36 -27.45
C TYR A 69 24.39 -9.38 -28.59
N LYS A 70 23.85 -10.58 -28.31
CA LYS A 70 23.71 -11.64 -29.32
C LYS A 70 22.78 -11.19 -30.45
N ALA A 71 21.62 -10.59 -30.15
CA ALA A 71 20.69 -10.14 -31.18
C ALA A 71 21.30 -9.06 -32.09
N VAL A 72 22.05 -8.10 -31.54
CA VAL A 72 22.74 -7.09 -32.34
C VAL A 72 23.85 -7.71 -33.20
N LYS A 73 24.65 -8.62 -32.61
CA LYS A 73 25.75 -9.28 -33.34
C LYS A 73 25.27 -10.21 -34.46
N ASP A 74 24.20 -10.96 -34.24
CA ASP A 74 23.62 -11.87 -35.24
C ASP A 74 22.99 -11.08 -36.39
N ASN A 75 22.49 -9.87 -36.15
CA ASN A 75 21.97 -8.98 -37.20
C ASN A 75 23.08 -8.23 -37.97
N ASP A 76 24.24 -8.06 -37.36
CA ASP A 76 25.38 -7.34 -37.96
C ASP A 76 26.45 -8.35 -38.39
N ALA A 77 26.26 -8.99 -39.57
CA ALA A 77 27.14 -10.02 -40.14
C ALA A 77 28.57 -9.52 -40.39
N SER A 78 28.86 -8.24 -40.23
CA SER A 78 30.16 -7.60 -40.43
C SER A 78 30.92 -7.26 -39.13
N ALA A 79 30.33 -7.47 -37.97
CA ALA A 79 30.95 -7.11 -36.69
C ALA A 79 32.01 -8.16 -36.28
N GLN A 80 33.26 -7.90 -36.65
CA GLN A 80 34.40 -8.68 -36.17
C GLN A 80 34.66 -8.50 -34.67
N ALA A 81 34.99 -9.62 -34.07
CA ALA A 81 35.16 -9.95 -32.67
C ALA A 81 36.21 -9.14 -31.89
N ASN A 82 35.98 -7.87 -31.63
CA ASN A 82 36.71 -7.14 -30.60
C ASN A 82 35.72 -6.23 -29.89
N THR A 83 35.16 -6.70 -28.79
CA THR A 83 34.24 -5.91 -27.94
C THR A 83 35.05 -4.99 -27.02
N PRO A 84 35.17 -3.70 -27.32
CA PRO A 84 35.82 -2.76 -26.41
C PRO A 84 34.98 -2.59 -25.13
N PRO A 85 35.58 -2.19 -23.99
CA PRO A 85 34.88 -1.89 -22.75
C PRO A 85 33.71 -0.89 -22.92
N GLN A 86 33.81 0.04 -23.86
CA GLN A 86 32.78 1.01 -24.20
C GLN A 86 31.47 0.40 -24.70
N GLU A 87 31.52 -0.75 -25.38
CA GLU A 87 30.28 -1.43 -25.80
C GLU A 87 29.49 -1.97 -24.66
N THR A 88 30.13 -2.45 -23.58
CA THR A 88 29.46 -2.96 -22.38
C THR A 88 28.66 -1.85 -21.67
N GLU A 89 29.21 -0.64 -21.61
CA GLU A 89 28.52 0.51 -21.04
C GLU A 89 27.31 0.93 -21.90
N LEU A 90 27.46 0.90 -23.23
CA LEU A 90 26.37 1.20 -24.17
C LEU A 90 25.22 0.19 -24.01
N TYR A 91 25.53 -1.11 -24.02
CA TYR A 91 24.50 -2.14 -23.81
C TYR A 91 23.81 -2.04 -22.45
N SER A 92 24.55 -1.66 -21.40
CA SER A 92 23.98 -1.41 -20.07
C SER A 92 23.04 -0.23 -20.06
N SER A 93 23.39 0.86 -20.75
CA SER A 93 22.50 2.03 -20.90
C SER A 93 21.22 1.67 -21.64
N ILE A 94 21.33 1.01 -22.79
CA ILE A 94 20.17 0.57 -23.58
C ILE A 94 19.27 -0.37 -22.78
N GLN A 95 19.85 -1.30 -22.02
CA GLN A 95 19.09 -2.21 -21.15
C GLN A 95 18.31 -1.44 -20.10
N ASN A 96 18.94 -0.44 -19.47
CA ASN A 96 18.31 0.40 -18.47
C ASN A 96 17.17 1.23 -19.09
N ASP A 97 17.41 1.84 -20.26
CA ASP A 97 16.41 2.64 -20.96
C ASP A 97 15.19 1.81 -21.36
N MET A 98 15.42 0.60 -21.90
CA MET A 98 14.34 -0.35 -22.20
C MET A 98 13.54 -0.72 -20.94
N PHE A 99 14.24 -1.05 -19.85
CA PHE A 99 13.58 -1.43 -18.61
C PHE A 99 12.76 -0.29 -18.01
N TYR A 100 13.29 0.93 -17.95
CA TYR A 100 12.56 2.10 -17.45
C TYR A 100 11.41 2.51 -18.38
N THR A 101 11.57 2.37 -19.69
CA THR A 101 10.46 2.56 -20.64
C THR A 101 9.35 1.54 -20.38
N ALA A 102 9.69 0.26 -20.20
CA ALA A 102 8.71 -0.77 -19.85
C ALA A 102 7.99 -0.46 -18.55
N MET A 103 8.70 0.01 -17.50
CA MET A 103 8.07 0.45 -16.25
C MET A 103 7.10 1.61 -16.48
N GLY A 104 7.45 2.58 -17.33
CA GLY A 104 6.57 3.68 -17.70
C GLY A 104 5.30 3.20 -18.40
N VAL A 105 5.41 2.26 -19.35
CA VAL A 105 4.26 1.65 -20.04
C VAL A 105 3.38 0.87 -19.05
N MET A 106 3.98 0.08 -18.15
CA MET A 106 3.24 -0.61 -17.07
C MET A 106 2.47 0.36 -16.19
N ALA A 107 3.10 1.46 -15.77
CA ALA A 107 2.47 2.49 -14.94
C ALA A 107 1.28 3.15 -15.67
N ALA A 108 1.41 3.43 -16.98
CA ALA A 108 0.31 3.96 -17.80
C ALA A 108 -0.88 3.00 -17.89
N GLN A 109 -0.65 1.69 -17.76
CA GLN A 109 -1.68 0.65 -17.70
C GLN A 109 -2.14 0.31 -16.27
N SER A 110 -1.87 1.18 -15.30
CA SER A 110 -2.24 1.00 -13.89
C SER A 110 -1.59 -0.22 -13.21
N VAL A 111 -0.45 -0.67 -13.72
CA VAL A 111 0.39 -1.67 -13.07
C VAL A 111 1.38 -0.97 -12.15
N ASN A 112 1.37 -1.36 -10.89
CA ASN A 112 2.32 -0.83 -9.90
C ASN A 112 3.59 -1.69 -9.92
N VAL A 113 4.74 -1.05 -10.11
CA VAL A 113 6.05 -1.69 -10.06
C VAL A 113 6.79 -1.19 -8.83
N LYS A 114 7.14 -2.10 -7.93
CA LYS A 114 7.84 -1.81 -6.68
C LYS A 114 9.15 -2.55 -6.61
N GLU A 115 10.20 -1.84 -6.22
CA GLU A 115 11.48 -2.45 -5.90
C GLU A 115 11.36 -3.38 -4.68
N THR A 116 12.03 -4.53 -4.75
CA THR A 116 12.14 -5.46 -3.63
C THR A 116 13.61 -5.79 -3.35
N ALA A 117 13.89 -6.46 -2.25
CA ALA A 117 15.25 -6.84 -1.88
C ALA A 117 15.86 -7.84 -2.92
N PRO A 118 17.21 -7.92 -3.00
CA PRO A 118 18.13 -7.23 -2.13
C PRO A 118 18.53 -5.85 -2.67
N LYS A 119 18.42 -4.84 -1.82
CA LYS A 119 19.14 -3.58 -2.04
C LYS A 119 20.54 -3.74 -1.45
N THR A 120 21.52 -3.94 -2.29
CA THR A 120 22.93 -4.04 -1.85
C THR A 120 23.60 -2.68 -2.01
N GLY A 121 23.66 -1.92 -0.93
CA GLY A 121 24.40 -0.66 -0.88
C GLY A 121 23.87 0.42 -1.81
N LYS A 122 24.75 0.99 -2.66
CA LYS A 122 24.41 2.01 -3.68
C LYS A 122 23.88 1.43 -4.98
N ASN A 123 23.76 0.10 -5.08
CA ASN A 123 23.33 -0.56 -6.31
C ASN A 123 21.81 -0.53 -6.44
N GLU A 124 21.33 -0.45 -7.67
CA GLU A 124 19.92 -0.57 -7.99
C GLU A 124 19.35 -1.93 -7.55
N ALA A 125 18.08 -1.96 -7.25
CA ALA A 125 17.39 -3.21 -6.98
C ALA A 125 17.48 -4.14 -8.19
N ILE A 126 17.76 -5.40 -7.94
CA ILE A 126 17.84 -6.43 -8.98
C ILE A 126 16.46 -7.00 -9.28
N LEU A 127 15.57 -6.96 -8.28
CA LEU A 127 14.27 -7.61 -8.29
C LEU A 127 13.16 -6.60 -8.04
N TYR A 128 12.12 -6.67 -8.86
CA TYR A 128 10.93 -5.81 -8.78
C TYR A 128 9.69 -6.70 -8.70
N ILE A 129 8.62 -6.18 -8.12
CA ILE A 129 7.28 -6.80 -8.14
C ILE A 129 6.39 -5.91 -8.99
N ALA A 130 5.87 -6.47 -10.09
CA ALA A 130 4.79 -5.87 -10.87
C ALA A 130 3.45 -6.38 -10.34
N SER A 131 2.47 -5.49 -10.15
CA SER A 131 1.16 -5.85 -9.62
C SER A 131 0.03 -5.04 -10.24
N ALA A 132 -1.09 -5.71 -10.50
CA ALA A 132 -2.34 -5.11 -10.97
C ALA A 132 -3.49 -5.53 -10.06
N THR A 133 -4.47 -4.64 -9.85
CA THR A 133 -5.62 -4.90 -8.97
C THR A 133 -6.91 -4.81 -9.77
N ALA A 134 -7.78 -5.80 -9.61
CA ALA A 134 -9.10 -5.84 -10.26
C ALA A 134 -10.16 -6.45 -9.32
N THR A 135 -11.41 -6.44 -9.78
CA THR A 135 -12.55 -6.97 -9.01
C THR A 135 -12.66 -8.48 -9.03
N THR A 136 -11.98 -9.17 -9.95
CA THR A 136 -11.94 -10.63 -10.03
C THR A 136 -10.53 -11.13 -10.23
N GLU A 137 -10.26 -12.36 -9.80
CA GLU A 137 -8.95 -13.01 -9.99
C GLU A 137 -8.55 -13.09 -11.46
N ALA A 138 -9.48 -13.57 -12.30
CA ALA A 138 -9.23 -13.73 -13.74
C ALA A 138 -8.88 -12.39 -14.41
N LEU A 139 -9.61 -11.32 -14.07
CA LEU A 139 -9.37 -9.99 -14.61
C LEU A 139 -8.01 -9.42 -14.13
N ALA A 140 -7.66 -9.58 -12.84
CA ALA A 140 -6.37 -9.14 -12.33
C ALA A 140 -5.20 -9.85 -13.04
N ARG A 141 -5.31 -11.17 -13.22
CA ARG A 141 -4.29 -11.95 -13.94
C ARG A 141 -4.17 -11.56 -15.42
N SER A 142 -5.28 -11.43 -16.13
CA SER A 142 -5.29 -11.06 -17.55
C SER A 142 -4.78 -9.63 -17.76
N GLN A 143 -5.18 -8.70 -16.92
CA GLN A 143 -4.73 -7.31 -16.95
C GLN A 143 -3.22 -7.22 -16.73
N LEU A 144 -2.69 -7.88 -15.70
CA LEU A 144 -1.25 -7.88 -15.45
C LEU A 144 -0.48 -8.51 -16.61
N LYS A 145 -0.93 -9.68 -17.11
CA LYS A 145 -0.27 -10.37 -18.21
C LYS A 145 -0.25 -9.52 -19.49
N SER A 146 -1.40 -8.96 -19.87
CA SER A 146 -1.49 -8.08 -21.04
C SER A 146 -0.61 -6.85 -20.90
N ALA A 147 -0.57 -6.23 -19.72
CA ALA A 147 0.27 -5.07 -19.47
C ALA A 147 1.76 -5.40 -19.54
N LEU A 148 2.18 -6.58 -19.06
CA LEU A 148 3.57 -7.04 -19.16
C LEU A 148 3.95 -7.30 -20.62
N ASP A 149 3.10 -7.96 -21.39
CA ASP A 149 3.34 -8.25 -22.81
C ASP A 149 3.44 -6.94 -23.63
N THR A 150 2.51 -6.01 -23.42
CA THR A 150 2.52 -4.69 -24.06
C THR A 150 3.76 -3.90 -23.67
N ALA A 151 4.09 -3.84 -22.38
CA ALA A 151 5.25 -3.10 -21.89
C ALA A 151 6.57 -3.64 -22.48
N ASN A 152 6.69 -4.94 -22.63
CA ASN A 152 7.85 -5.54 -23.24
C ASN A 152 7.95 -5.17 -24.74
N THR A 153 6.85 -5.27 -25.49
CA THR A 153 6.80 -4.98 -26.92
C THR A 153 7.05 -3.48 -27.19
N ASP A 154 6.37 -2.61 -26.46
CA ASP A 154 6.48 -1.16 -26.65
C ASP A 154 7.87 -0.64 -26.27
N ALA A 155 8.45 -1.17 -25.18
CA ALA A 155 9.78 -0.76 -24.75
C ALA A 155 10.84 -1.12 -25.80
N ILE A 156 10.74 -2.28 -26.43
CA ILE A 156 11.65 -2.67 -27.52
C ILE A 156 11.40 -1.81 -28.76
N ALA A 157 10.15 -1.61 -29.16
CA ALA A 157 9.81 -0.82 -30.34
C ALA A 157 10.27 0.66 -30.22
N LEU A 158 10.22 1.22 -29.02
CA LEU A 158 10.62 2.60 -28.76
C LEU A 158 12.15 2.78 -28.68
N ASN A 159 12.87 1.80 -28.11
CA ASN A 159 14.31 1.93 -27.89
C ASN A 159 15.14 1.24 -28.98
N LEU A 160 14.63 0.14 -29.54
CA LEU A 160 15.32 -0.69 -30.53
C LEU A 160 14.38 -1.07 -31.68
N PRO A 161 13.89 -0.11 -32.49
CA PRO A 161 12.89 -0.39 -33.53
C PRO A 161 13.38 -1.43 -34.58
N ALA A 162 14.67 -1.49 -34.83
CA ALA A 162 15.25 -2.48 -35.73
C ALA A 162 15.15 -3.94 -35.23
N LEU A 163 14.99 -4.13 -33.92
CA LEU A 163 14.87 -5.42 -33.25
C LEU A 163 13.44 -5.68 -32.71
N ALA A 164 12.48 -4.85 -33.05
CA ALA A 164 11.11 -4.99 -32.57
C ALA A 164 10.43 -6.30 -32.97
N SER A 165 10.89 -6.93 -34.08
CA SER A 165 10.40 -8.23 -34.58
C SER A 165 11.18 -9.42 -34.01
N ASP A 166 12.24 -9.19 -33.22
CA ASP A 166 13.09 -10.25 -32.70
C ASP A 166 12.56 -10.72 -31.32
N ASN A 167 12.07 -11.94 -31.28
CA ASN A 167 11.55 -12.56 -30.06
C ASN A 167 12.63 -12.87 -29.00
N ASN A 168 13.92 -12.72 -29.35
CA ASN A 168 15.02 -12.98 -28.41
C ASN A 168 15.35 -11.79 -27.52
N VAL A 169 14.94 -10.58 -27.93
CA VAL A 169 15.16 -9.36 -27.14
C VAL A 169 13.98 -9.16 -26.20
N ARG A 170 14.26 -8.86 -24.94
CA ARG A 170 13.27 -8.52 -23.91
C ARG A 170 13.74 -7.33 -23.10
N ALA A 171 12.81 -6.46 -22.72
CA ALA A 171 13.09 -5.34 -21.82
C ALA A 171 13.27 -5.83 -20.37
N PHE A 172 12.53 -6.87 -20.01
CA PHE A 172 12.59 -7.52 -18.69
C PHE A 172 12.20 -8.99 -18.78
N ASN A 173 12.52 -9.75 -17.73
CA ASN A 173 12.11 -11.15 -17.60
C ASN A 173 11.17 -11.29 -16.41
N ALA A 174 10.04 -11.96 -16.59
CA ALA A 174 9.22 -12.45 -15.49
C ALA A 174 9.86 -13.72 -14.92
N LEU A 175 10.03 -13.78 -13.60
CA LEU A 175 10.72 -14.87 -12.93
C LEU A 175 9.77 -15.98 -12.47
N ASP A 176 8.49 -15.67 -12.35
CA ASP A 176 7.46 -16.62 -11.92
C ASP A 176 6.14 -16.36 -12.65
N ASP A 177 5.24 -17.33 -12.55
CA ASP A 177 3.88 -17.18 -13.06
C ASP A 177 3.12 -16.11 -12.27
N VAL A 178 2.19 -15.41 -12.95
CA VAL A 178 1.32 -14.43 -12.31
C VAL A 178 0.45 -15.09 -11.24
N LYS A 179 0.69 -14.72 -10.01
CA LYS A 179 -0.08 -15.17 -8.84
C LYS A 179 -1.11 -14.11 -8.48
N ALA A 180 -2.33 -14.53 -8.20
CA ALA A 180 -3.36 -13.62 -7.70
C ALA A 180 -3.80 -14.00 -6.30
N ALA A 181 -3.99 -12.99 -5.46
CA ALA A 181 -4.46 -13.14 -4.09
C ALA A 181 -5.58 -12.14 -3.82
N ASN A 182 -6.56 -12.57 -3.05
CA ASN A 182 -7.57 -11.66 -2.54
C ASN A 182 -6.92 -10.77 -1.45
N THR A 183 -6.83 -9.49 -1.73
CA THR A 183 -6.17 -8.51 -0.85
C THR A 183 -7.11 -7.79 0.09
N ARG A 184 -8.38 -8.19 0.12
CA ARG A 184 -9.39 -7.55 0.96
C ARG A 184 -9.13 -7.80 2.44
N PRO A 185 -8.75 -6.79 3.24
CA PRO A 185 -8.42 -6.96 4.65
C PRO A 185 -9.68 -6.89 5.54
N SER A 186 -10.66 -7.79 5.31
CA SER A 186 -11.96 -7.80 6.03
C SER A 186 -11.81 -7.75 7.55
N LYS A 187 -10.84 -8.49 8.10
CA LYS A 187 -10.59 -8.52 9.55
C LYS A 187 -10.13 -7.18 10.10
N LYS A 188 -9.31 -6.42 9.35
CA LYS A 188 -8.80 -5.11 9.77
C LYS A 188 -9.90 -4.06 9.84
N PHE A 189 -10.81 -4.04 8.87
CA PHE A 189 -11.93 -3.08 8.86
C PHE A 189 -12.94 -3.35 9.97
N THR A 190 -13.26 -4.61 10.27
CA THR A 190 -14.14 -4.96 11.38
C THR A 190 -13.55 -4.54 12.73
N PHE A 191 -12.25 -4.75 12.91
CA PHE A 191 -11.54 -4.35 14.13
C PHE A 191 -11.52 -2.82 14.29
N LEU A 192 -11.27 -2.09 13.20
CA LEU A 192 -11.27 -0.62 13.19
C LEU A 192 -12.66 -0.06 13.51
N GLY A 193 -13.71 -0.66 12.96
CA GLY A 193 -15.11 -0.26 13.27
C GLY A 193 -15.49 -0.51 14.71
N GLY A 194 -15.07 -1.64 15.29
CA GLY A 194 -15.25 -1.91 16.72
C GLY A 194 -14.53 -0.88 17.60
N PHE A 195 -13.30 -0.55 17.26
CA PHE A 195 -12.51 0.46 17.99
C PHE A 195 -13.15 1.86 17.90
N LEU A 196 -13.61 2.26 16.71
CA LEU A 196 -14.32 3.51 16.53
C LEU A 196 -15.64 3.55 17.33
N GLY A 197 -16.38 2.45 17.35
CA GLY A 197 -17.60 2.30 18.14
C GLY A 197 -17.34 2.42 19.64
N LEU A 198 -16.21 1.89 20.12
CA LEU A 198 -15.79 2.02 21.52
C LEU A 198 -15.49 3.50 21.87
N ILE A 199 -14.76 4.21 21.03
CA ILE A 199 -14.44 5.64 21.26
C ILE A 199 -15.73 6.46 21.28
N LEU A 200 -16.60 6.31 20.29
CA LEU A 200 -17.87 7.05 20.23
C LEU A 200 -18.79 6.72 21.39
N GLY A 201 -18.87 5.45 21.79
CA GLY A 201 -19.63 5.03 22.95
C GLY A 201 -19.12 5.61 24.25
N SER A 202 -17.82 5.67 24.44
CA SER A 202 -17.19 6.29 25.61
C SER A 202 -17.45 7.79 25.67
N LEU A 203 -17.28 8.49 24.54
CA LEU A 203 -17.57 9.92 24.44
C LEU A 203 -19.04 10.24 24.74
N PHE A 204 -19.96 9.41 24.24
CA PHE A 204 -21.40 9.57 24.51
C PHE A 204 -21.70 9.41 25.99
N VAL A 205 -21.15 8.41 26.67
CA VAL A 205 -21.35 8.19 28.12
C VAL A 205 -20.78 9.35 28.90
N ILE A 206 -19.58 9.83 28.60
CA ILE A 206 -18.95 10.98 29.27
C ILE A 206 -19.78 12.24 29.06
N SER A 207 -20.20 12.53 27.84
CA SER A 207 -21.03 13.71 27.55
C SER A 207 -22.34 13.68 28.32
N ARG A 208 -23.02 12.53 28.39
CA ARG A 208 -24.24 12.35 29.15
C ARG A 208 -24.02 12.57 30.66
N PHE A 209 -22.92 12.05 31.16
CA PHE A 209 -22.57 12.24 32.60
C PHE A 209 -22.32 13.72 32.92
N LEU A 210 -21.57 14.45 32.13
CA LEU A 210 -21.29 15.87 32.30
C LEU A 210 -22.57 16.72 32.24
N ILE A 211 -23.48 16.42 31.31
CA ILE A 211 -24.76 17.11 31.19
C ILE A 211 -25.60 16.88 32.46
N GLN A 212 -25.66 15.66 32.96
CA GLN A 212 -26.40 15.35 34.20
C GLN A 212 -25.80 16.06 35.41
N GLN A 213 -24.49 16.08 35.54
CA GLN A 213 -23.79 16.78 36.62
C GLN A 213 -24.09 18.30 36.59
N HIS A 214 -24.07 18.91 35.41
CA HIS A 214 -24.37 20.33 35.22
C HIS A 214 -25.85 20.67 35.54
N GLN A 215 -26.76 19.77 35.22
CA GLN A 215 -28.19 19.95 35.54
C GLN A 215 -28.46 19.85 37.05
N HIS A 216 -27.76 18.99 37.79
CA HIS A 216 -27.85 18.89 39.22
C HIS A 216 -27.30 20.14 39.92
N ALA A 217 -26.16 20.68 39.44
CA ALA A 217 -25.57 21.89 39.98
C ALA A 217 -26.42 23.17 39.79
N ARG A 218 -27.35 23.18 38.82
CA ARG A 218 -28.29 24.31 38.61
C ARG A 218 -29.57 24.22 39.46
N ARG A 219 -29.85 23.08 40.08
CA ARG A 219 -31.07 22.87 40.88
C ARG A 219 -30.85 23.02 42.39
N THR A 220 -29.63 23.13 42.83
CA THR A 220 -29.19 23.48 44.17
C THR A 220 -28.83 24.96 44.26
#